data_fedd2f3419890daf0bdf79643fe6a064
#
_entry.id   fedd2f3419890daf0bdf79643fe6a064
#
_cell.length_a   1.000
_cell.length_b   1.000
_cell.length_c   1.000
_cell.angle_alpha   90.00
_cell.angle_beta   90.00
_cell.angle_gamma   90.00
#
_symmetry.space_group_name_H-M   'P 1'
#
loop_
_entity.id
_entity.type
_entity.pdbx_description
1 polymer ?
#
loop_
_entity_poly.entity_id
_entity_poly.type
_entity_poly.pdbx_seq_one_letter_code
_entity_poly.pdbx_strand_id
1 'polypeptide(L)'
;MHAGNAVAAETSFRKATELDPSFAPAHLDLGLAELKQGKLVEAIASIKKSLELDPSAPGAHLFLGIAEYQSNDAESALVDLRQEIKQDPKNVQALTWLGIVELNTGHPDLASEPLDRAAELAPTDENVLDYRVQAHMGAAKQSYTALYKLDPATWRLHRLNAAIDAQADDHKGAILEYQLAIKLAPKEAELYEGLGWEYRKLGQADQAAKAFTEQLKLTPGNPIAMYNLGSAQVDSGQERAALPLLEEVVKIYTHPTGADYYLGRALASEGKQEEAVQAFQRATTLDGEMQRRAWYQLSQAYRQLGKTTEARAAAQKYEQLKQAADVASAKEVEDWRKLNAASAAALNNSGQQ
;
A
#
# COMPACT_ATOMS: atom_id res chain seq x y z
N MET A 1 -17.06 -28.88 11.68
CA MET A 1 -18.01 -29.81 12.35
C MET A 1 -19.39 -29.54 11.76
N HIS A 2 -20.07 -30.56 11.25
CA HIS A 2 -21.47 -30.42 10.80
C HIS A 2 -22.41 -30.18 11.99
N ALA A 3 -23.53 -29.48 11.79
CA ALA A 3 -24.49 -29.15 12.85
C ALA A 3 -24.93 -30.34 13.75
N GLY A 4 -25.06 -31.54 13.19
CA GLY A 4 -25.37 -32.75 13.93
C GLY A 4 -24.30 -33.14 14.97
N ASN A 5 -23.06 -32.74 14.79
CA ASN A 5 -21.96 -33.02 15.72
C ASN A 5 -21.96 -32.04 16.91
N ALA A 6 -22.51 -30.82 16.74
CA ALA A 6 -22.58 -29.82 17.80
C ALA A 6 -23.64 -30.15 18.87
N VAL A 7 -24.79 -30.76 18.47
CA VAL A 7 -25.83 -31.21 19.41
C VAL A 7 -25.33 -32.40 20.26
N ALA A 8 -24.63 -33.34 19.64
CA ALA A 8 -24.05 -34.48 20.37
C ALA A 8 -22.94 -34.01 21.35
N ALA A 9 -22.13 -33.03 20.92
CA ALA A 9 -21.09 -32.43 21.75
C ALA A 9 -21.70 -31.68 22.96
N GLU A 10 -22.73 -30.86 22.74
CA GLU A 10 -23.47 -30.23 23.83
C GLU A 10 -23.96 -31.21 24.88
N THR A 11 -24.62 -32.33 24.42
CA THR A 11 -25.14 -33.35 25.34
C THR A 11 -24.01 -33.96 26.17
N SER A 12 -22.86 -34.21 25.56
CA SER A 12 -21.71 -34.81 26.23
C SER A 12 -21.07 -33.86 27.24
N PHE A 13 -20.87 -32.60 26.85
CA PHE A 13 -20.25 -31.59 27.74
C PHE A 13 -21.20 -31.18 28.87
N ARG A 14 -22.51 -31.12 28.63
CA ARG A 14 -23.52 -30.90 29.69
C ARG A 14 -23.45 -32.00 30.74
N LYS A 15 -23.34 -33.24 30.32
CA LYS A 15 -23.15 -34.34 31.24
C LYS A 15 -21.81 -34.27 32.00
N ALA A 16 -20.75 -33.79 31.36
CA ALA A 16 -19.46 -33.58 32.02
C ALA A 16 -19.55 -32.50 33.11
N THR A 17 -20.26 -31.37 32.85
CA THR A 17 -20.50 -30.33 33.84
C THR A 17 -21.40 -30.74 34.96
N GLU A 18 -22.31 -31.70 34.75
CA GLU A 18 -23.13 -32.33 35.80
C GLU A 18 -22.31 -33.25 36.71
N LEU A 19 -21.33 -33.98 36.15
CA LEU A 19 -20.45 -34.88 36.88
C LEU A 19 -19.37 -34.16 37.67
N ASP A 20 -18.81 -33.10 37.10
CA ASP A 20 -17.86 -32.20 37.77
C ASP A 20 -18.20 -30.73 37.49
N PRO A 21 -19.00 -30.11 38.32
CA PRO A 21 -19.39 -28.71 38.18
C PRO A 21 -18.24 -27.71 38.31
N SER A 22 -17.05 -28.14 38.80
CA SER A 22 -15.89 -27.30 38.98
C SER A 22 -14.89 -27.39 37.83
N PHE A 23 -15.15 -28.25 36.83
CA PHE A 23 -14.25 -28.46 35.71
C PHE A 23 -14.42 -27.36 34.62
N ALA A 24 -13.62 -26.29 34.75
CA ALA A 24 -13.69 -25.13 33.86
C ALA A 24 -13.65 -25.48 32.35
N PRO A 25 -12.80 -26.38 31.86
CA PRO A 25 -12.78 -26.75 30.44
C PRO A 25 -14.11 -27.32 29.93
N ALA A 26 -14.83 -28.12 30.73
CA ALA A 26 -16.13 -28.68 30.32
C ALA A 26 -17.18 -27.58 30.12
N HIS A 27 -17.16 -26.53 30.93
CA HIS A 27 -18.04 -25.35 30.77
C HIS A 27 -17.66 -24.55 29.50
N LEU A 28 -16.38 -24.39 29.19
CA LEU A 28 -15.94 -23.75 27.95
C LEU A 28 -16.40 -24.54 26.74
N ASP A 29 -16.14 -25.85 26.71
CA ASP A 29 -16.51 -26.72 25.58
C ASP A 29 -18.04 -26.79 25.41
N LEU A 30 -18.80 -26.77 26.49
CA LEU A 30 -20.26 -26.66 26.46
C LEU A 30 -20.67 -25.37 25.75
N GLY A 31 -20.12 -24.23 26.20
CA GLY A 31 -20.40 -22.93 25.60
C GLY A 31 -20.04 -22.86 24.11
N LEU A 32 -18.93 -23.47 23.71
CA LEU A 32 -18.56 -23.58 22.29
C LEU A 32 -19.54 -24.41 21.47
N ALA A 33 -20.06 -25.49 22.04
CA ALA A 33 -21.07 -26.31 21.38
C ALA A 33 -22.43 -25.58 21.26
N GLU A 34 -22.78 -24.78 22.25
CA GLU A 34 -23.96 -23.93 22.28
C GLU A 34 -23.81 -22.77 21.27
N LEU A 35 -22.65 -22.10 21.24
CA LEU A 35 -22.34 -21.03 20.30
C LEU A 35 -22.47 -21.49 18.83
N LYS A 36 -21.94 -22.67 18.50
CA LYS A 36 -22.08 -23.27 17.17
C LYS A 36 -23.51 -23.59 16.76
N GLN A 37 -24.41 -23.68 17.69
CA GLN A 37 -25.83 -23.88 17.45
C GLN A 37 -26.63 -22.59 17.46
N GLY A 38 -25.96 -21.43 17.69
CA GLY A 38 -26.61 -20.12 17.81
C GLY A 38 -27.37 -19.93 19.12
N LYS A 39 -27.14 -20.78 20.14
CA LYS A 39 -27.71 -20.66 21.50
C LYS A 39 -26.88 -19.66 22.28
N LEU A 40 -26.98 -18.35 21.91
CA LEU A 40 -26.07 -17.32 22.39
C LEU A 40 -26.16 -17.07 23.88
N VAL A 41 -27.37 -17.10 24.45
CA VAL A 41 -27.59 -16.85 25.89
C VAL A 41 -26.97 -17.96 26.75
N GLU A 42 -27.19 -19.20 26.34
CA GLU A 42 -26.65 -20.37 27.02
C GLU A 42 -25.10 -20.39 26.85
N ALA A 43 -24.59 -20.12 25.66
CA ALA A 43 -23.16 -20.08 25.39
C ALA A 43 -22.45 -19.05 26.27
N ILE A 44 -22.98 -17.83 26.37
CA ILE A 44 -22.45 -16.76 27.23
C ILE A 44 -22.44 -17.23 28.70
N ALA A 45 -23.50 -17.85 29.16
CA ALA A 45 -23.57 -18.34 30.53
C ALA A 45 -22.54 -19.44 30.82
N SER A 46 -22.42 -20.41 29.91
CA SER A 46 -21.46 -21.50 30.03
C SER A 46 -20.00 -21.01 30.01
N ILE A 47 -19.65 -20.10 29.07
CA ILE A 47 -18.29 -19.55 28.97
C ILE A 47 -17.98 -18.67 30.19
N LYS A 48 -18.91 -17.84 30.65
CA LYS A 48 -18.75 -17.03 31.90
C LYS A 48 -18.51 -17.96 33.09
N LYS A 49 -19.21 -19.07 33.15
CA LYS A 49 -18.97 -20.06 34.22
C LYS A 49 -17.57 -20.67 34.16
N SER A 50 -17.06 -20.94 32.97
CA SER A 50 -15.66 -21.39 32.79
C SER A 50 -14.68 -20.33 33.33
N LEU A 51 -14.87 -19.04 32.97
CA LEU A 51 -14.00 -17.94 33.42
C LEU A 51 -14.12 -17.64 34.93
N GLU A 52 -15.27 -17.92 35.56
CA GLU A 52 -15.41 -17.88 37.02
C GLU A 52 -14.54 -18.94 37.71
N LEU A 53 -14.45 -20.12 37.10
CA LEU A 53 -13.67 -21.24 37.64
C LEU A 53 -12.17 -21.13 37.32
N ASP A 54 -11.84 -20.68 36.11
CA ASP A 54 -10.50 -20.41 35.66
C ASP A 54 -10.45 -19.11 34.83
N PRO A 55 -10.08 -17.97 35.44
CA PRO A 55 -9.98 -16.68 34.76
C PRO A 55 -8.92 -16.64 33.64
N SER A 56 -8.05 -17.66 33.59
CA SER A 56 -7.00 -17.78 32.57
C SER A 56 -7.30 -18.81 31.50
N ALA A 57 -8.52 -19.36 31.47
CA ALA A 57 -8.93 -20.38 30.49
C ALA A 57 -8.63 -19.95 29.06
N PRO A 58 -7.72 -20.65 28.33
CA PRO A 58 -7.26 -20.19 27.02
C PRO A 58 -8.39 -20.07 26.01
N GLY A 59 -8.49 -18.94 25.33
CA GLY A 59 -9.51 -18.68 24.33
C GLY A 59 -10.91 -18.40 24.86
N ALA A 60 -11.14 -18.49 26.17
CA ALA A 60 -12.47 -18.28 26.74
C ALA A 60 -12.97 -16.86 26.51
N HIS A 61 -12.12 -15.85 26.70
CA HIS A 61 -12.44 -14.45 26.39
C HIS A 61 -12.68 -14.23 24.89
N LEU A 62 -11.95 -14.88 23.99
CA LEU A 62 -12.22 -14.82 22.56
C LEU A 62 -13.65 -15.28 22.23
N PHE A 63 -14.03 -16.48 22.69
CA PHE A 63 -15.33 -17.06 22.36
C PHE A 63 -16.47 -16.34 23.10
N LEU A 64 -16.22 -15.81 24.30
CA LEU A 64 -17.18 -14.97 24.98
C LEU A 64 -17.45 -13.69 24.18
N GLY A 65 -16.40 -12.99 23.76
CA GLY A 65 -16.51 -11.80 22.92
C GLY A 65 -17.23 -12.07 21.59
N ILE A 66 -16.99 -13.21 20.95
CA ILE A 66 -17.74 -13.61 19.74
C ILE A 66 -19.23 -13.82 20.05
N ALA A 67 -19.56 -14.50 21.14
CA ALA A 67 -20.95 -14.77 21.52
C ALA A 67 -21.69 -13.48 21.90
N GLU A 68 -21.04 -12.58 22.64
CA GLU A 68 -21.58 -11.27 23.02
C GLU A 68 -21.81 -10.40 21.79
N TYR A 69 -20.87 -10.32 20.86
CA TYR A 69 -21.04 -9.59 19.60
C TYR A 69 -22.22 -10.15 18.79
N GLN A 70 -22.33 -11.48 18.65
CA GLN A 70 -23.46 -12.10 17.96
C GLN A 70 -24.79 -11.89 18.67
N SER A 71 -24.78 -11.66 19.98
CA SER A 71 -25.97 -11.30 20.77
C SER A 71 -26.27 -9.80 20.75
N ASN A 72 -25.56 -9.03 19.90
CA ASN A 72 -25.66 -7.57 19.72
C ASN A 72 -25.15 -6.76 20.93
N ASP A 73 -24.30 -7.35 21.76
CA ASP A 73 -23.59 -6.68 22.86
C ASP A 73 -22.13 -6.40 22.46
N ALA A 74 -21.93 -5.38 21.62
CA ALA A 74 -20.61 -5.02 21.14
C ALA A 74 -19.71 -4.44 22.25
N GLU A 75 -20.27 -3.79 23.26
CA GLU A 75 -19.47 -3.22 24.36
C GLU A 75 -18.79 -4.31 25.18
N SER A 76 -19.54 -5.33 25.60
CA SER A 76 -18.99 -6.49 26.33
C SER A 76 -17.98 -7.24 25.45
N ALA A 77 -18.30 -7.47 24.17
CA ALA A 77 -17.44 -8.14 23.22
C ALA A 77 -16.05 -7.45 23.10
N LEU A 78 -16.02 -6.13 23.01
CA LEU A 78 -14.76 -5.36 22.95
C LEU A 78 -13.92 -5.53 24.23
N VAL A 79 -14.55 -5.62 25.39
CA VAL A 79 -13.85 -5.85 26.66
C VAL A 79 -13.20 -7.23 26.68
N ASP A 80 -13.97 -8.27 26.34
CA ASP A 80 -13.48 -9.63 26.37
C ASP A 80 -12.41 -9.90 25.30
N LEU A 81 -12.60 -9.40 24.08
CA LEU A 81 -11.57 -9.52 23.01
C LEU A 81 -10.27 -8.82 23.39
N ARG A 82 -10.32 -7.65 24.04
CA ARG A 82 -9.12 -6.98 24.55
C ARG A 82 -8.48 -7.75 25.69
N GLN A 83 -9.25 -8.41 26.53
CA GLN A 83 -8.72 -9.26 27.60
C GLN A 83 -8.01 -10.50 27.03
N GLU A 84 -8.57 -11.13 26.01
CA GLU A 84 -7.89 -12.22 25.29
C GLU A 84 -6.55 -11.79 24.71
N ILE A 85 -6.52 -10.64 24.01
CA ILE A 85 -5.27 -10.09 23.41
C ILE A 85 -4.25 -9.73 24.48
N LYS A 86 -4.68 -9.37 25.69
CA LYS A 86 -3.78 -9.13 26.82
C LYS A 86 -3.15 -10.43 27.34
N GLN A 87 -3.90 -11.53 27.33
CA GLN A 87 -3.42 -12.85 27.73
C GLN A 87 -2.56 -13.49 26.61
N ASP A 88 -3.02 -13.44 25.38
CA ASP A 88 -2.30 -13.91 24.19
C ASP A 88 -2.22 -12.81 23.11
N PRO A 89 -1.15 -12.00 23.13
CA PRO A 89 -0.96 -10.91 22.17
C PRO A 89 -0.79 -11.36 20.71
N LYS A 90 -0.63 -12.66 20.46
CA LYS A 90 -0.46 -13.24 19.13
C LYS A 90 -1.69 -14.01 18.65
N ASN A 91 -2.79 -13.96 19.38
CA ASN A 91 -4.04 -14.58 18.96
C ASN A 91 -4.64 -13.84 17.75
N VAL A 92 -4.35 -14.35 16.55
CA VAL A 92 -4.82 -13.77 15.27
C VAL A 92 -6.35 -13.65 15.24
N GLN A 93 -7.07 -14.64 15.76
CA GLN A 93 -8.52 -14.61 15.80
C GLN A 93 -9.06 -13.49 16.69
N ALA A 94 -8.48 -13.31 17.89
CA ALA A 94 -8.90 -12.25 18.79
C ALA A 94 -8.63 -10.86 18.22
N LEU A 95 -7.45 -10.67 17.59
CA LEU A 95 -7.09 -9.43 16.89
C LEU A 95 -8.06 -9.14 15.74
N THR A 96 -8.38 -10.17 14.94
CA THR A 96 -9.31 -10.03 13.82
C THR A 96 -10.72 -9.69 14.29
N TRP A 97 -11.24 -10.40 15.29
CA TRP A 97 -12.55 -10.11 15.84
C TRP A 97 -12.65 -8.74 16.50
N LEU A 98 -11.59 -8.31 17.21
CA LEU A 98 -11.54 -6.95 17.73
C LEU A 98 -11.70 -5.91 16.61
N GLY A 99 -10.96 -6.07 15.52
CA GLY A 99 -11.08 -5.21 14.34
C GLY A 99 -12.45 -5.25 13.69
N ILE A 100 -13.07 -6.44 13.57
CA ILE A 100 -14.43 -6.60 13.02
C ILE A 100 -15.45 -5.85 13.86
N VAL A 101 -15.40 -6.00 15.19
CA VAL A 101 -16.34 -5.34 16.09
C VAL A 101 -16.18 -3.82 16.05
N GLU A 102 -14.93 -3.32 16.07
CA GLU A 102 -14.66 -1.87 15.94
C GLU A 102 -15.15 -1.31 14.58
N LEU A 103 -14.96 -2.03 13.47
CA LEU A 103 -15.50 -1.64 12.16
C LEU A 103 -17.02 -1.52 12.17
N ASN A 104 -17.71 -2.53 12.70
CA ASN A 104 -19.17 -2.59 12.68
C ASN A 104 -19.81 -1.63 13.69
N THR A 105 -19.07 -1.18 14.69
CA THR A 105 -19.49 -0.11 15.61
C THR A 105 -19.13 1.30 15.12
N GLY A 106 -18.52 1.40 13.91
CA GLY A 106 -18.24 2.68 13.26
C GLY A 106 -16.91 3.32 13.68
N HIS A 107 -15.98 2.54 14.22
CA HIS A 107 -14.66 2.98 14.65
C HIS A 107 -13.53 2.35 13.81
N PRO A 108 -13.46 2.62 12.49
CA PRO A 108 -12.43 2.04 11.62
C PRO A 108 -11.01 2.47 11.99
N ASP A 109 -10.85 3.62 12.63
CA ASP A 109 -9.59 4.10 13.19
C ASP A 109 -9.06 3.19 14.31
N LEU A 110 -9.95 2.70 15.18
CA LEU A 110 -9.60 1.75 16.24
C LEU A 110 -9.41 0.31 15.72
N ALA A 111 -10.04 -0.02 14.59
CA ALA A 111 -9.90 -1.31 13.95
C ALA A 111 -8.52 -1.50 13.26
N SER A 112 -7.85 -0.42 12.86
CA SER A 112 -6.65 -0.48 12.04
C SER A 112 -5.48 -1.18 12.75
N GLU A 113 -5.19 -0.83 14.01
CA GLU A 113 -4.07 -1.40 14.76
C GLU A 113 -4.20 -2.92 14.98
N PRO A 114 -5.31 -3.45 15.51
CA PRO A 114 -5.42 -4.88 15.70
C PRO A 114 -5.38 -5.66 14.36
N LEU A 115 -5.94 -5.13 13.27
CA LEU A 115 -5.91 -5.77 11.98
C LEU A 115 -4.53 -5.71 11.31
N ASP A 116 -3.75 -4.66 11.53
CA ASP A 116 -2.35 -4.60 11.11
C ASP A 116 -1.52 -5.69 11.79
N ARG A 117 -1.68 -5.86 13.10
CA ARG A 117 -1.00 -6.93 13.85
C ARG A 117 -1.45 -8.31 13.41
N ALA A 118 -2.74 -8.51 13.16
CA ALA A 118 -3.26 -9.77 12.63
C ALA A 118 -2.63 -10.10 11.28
N ALA A 119 -2.50 -9.11 10.38
CA ALA A 119 -1.89 -9.29 9.07
C ALA A 119 -0.38 -9.56 9.13
N GLU A 120 0.35 -8.99 10.10
CA GLU A 120 1.75 -9.34 10.34
C GLU A 120 1.92 -10.80 10.77
N LEU A 121 1.00 -11.32 11.58
CA LEU A 121 1.02 -12.70 12.08
C LEU A 121 0.49 -13.71 11.06
N ALA A 122 -0.44 -13.29 10.19
CA ALA A 122 -1.09 -14.13 9.18
C ALA A 122 -1.14 -13.40 7.82
N PRO A 123 0.01 -13.19 7.14
CA PRO A 123 0.12 -12.33 5.95
C PRO A 123 -0.58 -12.88 4.70
N THR A 124 -1.05 -14.11 4.74
CA THR A 124 -1.77 -14.77 3.62
C THR A 124 -3.23 -15.07 3.93
N ASP A 125 -3.73 -14.65 5.11
CA ASP A 125 -5.14 -14.83 5.45
C ASP A 125 -5.99 -13.75 4.75
N GLU A 126 -6.77 -14.18 3.77
CA GLU A 126 -7.59 -13.30 2.93
C GLU A 126 -8.62 -12.51 3.76
N ASN A 127 -9.20 -13.11 4.80
CA ASN A 127 -10.17 -12.42 5.65
C ASN A 127 -9.51 -11.30 6.46
N VAL A 128 -8.34 -11.59 7.03
CA VAL A 128 -7.56 -10.57 7.77
C VAL A 128 -7.20 -9.40 6.84
N LEU A 129 -6.72 -9.70 5.63
CA LEU A 129 -6.36 -8.68 4.66
C LEU A 129 -7.56 -7.87 4.20
N ASP A 130 -8.72 -8.48 3.99
CA ASP A 130 -9.95 -7.79 3.60
C ASP A 130 -10.42 -6.82 4.69
N TYR A 131 -10.54 -7.28 5.94
CA TYR A 131 -10.92 -6.40 7.05
C TYR A 131 -9.90 -5.28 7.29
N ARG A 132 -8.61 -5.55 7.13
CA ARG A 132 -7.55 -4.54 7.18
C ARG A 132 -7.77 -3.43 6.14
N VAL A 133 -8.06 -3.80 4.90
CA VAL A 133 -8.39 -2.83 3.83
C VAL A 133 -9.61 -2.00 4.24
N GLN A 134 -10.68 -2.62 4.72
CA GLN A 134 -11.90 -1.92 5.16
C GLN A 134 -11.61 -0.93 6.29
N ALA A 135 -10.77 -1.30 7.27
CA ALA A 135 -10.39 -0.42 8.37
C ALA A 135 -9.64 0.82 7.88
N HIS A 136 -8.60 0.64 7.06
CA HIS A 136 -7.82 1.77 6.53
C HIS A 136 -8.64 2.68 5.61
N MET A 137 -9.48 2.11 4.74
CA MET A 137 -10.39 2.89 3.90
C MET A 137 -11.42 3.66 4.73
N GLY A 138 -11.97 3.04 5.77
CA GLY A 138 -12.92 3.66 6.68
C GLY A 138 -12.29 4.83 7.46
N ALA A 139 -11.11 4.64 8.02
CA ALA A 139 -10.35 5.66 8.74
C ALA A 139 -9.95 6.84 7.83
N ALA A 140 -9.51 6.55 6.61
CA ALA A 140 -9.21 7.57 5.60
C ALA A 140 -10.47 8.39 5.25
N LYS A 141 -11.62 7.73 5.04
CA LYS A 141 -12.90 8.39 4.77
C LYS A 141 -13.36 9.27 5.93
N GLN A 142 -13.20 8.81 7.18
CA GLN A 142 -13.52 9.61 8.36
C GLN A 142 -12.65 10.87 8.43
N SER A 143 -11.33 10.73 8.22
CA SER A 143 -10.38 11.84 8.22
C SER A 143 -10.68 12.85 7.11
N TYR A 144 -10.98 12.38 5.89
CA TYR A 144 -11.39 13.22 4.78
C TYR A 144 -12.67 14.00 5.13
N THR A 145 -13.68 13.30 5.67
CA THR A 145 -14.96 13.92 6.07
C THR A 145 -14.77 14.96 7.17
N ALA A 146 -13.91 14.68 8.15
CA ALA A 146 -13.58 15.62 9.20
C ALA A 146 -12.91 16.88 8.63
N LEU A 147 -11.94 16.72 7.72
CA LEU A 147 -11.28 17.83 7.04
C LEU A 147 -12.27 18.66 6.21
N TYR A 148 -13.16 18.00 5.47
CA TYR A 148 -14.22 18.66 4.69
C TYR A 148 -15.18 19.47 5.57
N LYS A 149 -15.54 18.95 6.76
CA LYS A 149 -16.39 19.68 7.71
C LYS A 149 -15.71 20.90 8.33
N LEU A 150 -14.39 20.84 8.50
CA LEU A 150 -13.61 21.98 9.03
C LEU A 150 -13.51 23.12 8.02
N ASP A 151 -13.17 22.82 6.78
CA ASP A 151 -13.03 23.77 5.68
C ASP A 151 -13.18 23.04 4.34
N PRO A 152 -14.38 23.10 3.71
CA PRO A 152 -14.62 22.44 2.43
C PRO A 152 -13.84 23.03 1.24
N ALA A 153 -13.25 24.20 1.41
CA ALA A 153 -12.45 24.88 0.39
C ALA A 153 -10.95 24.90 0.70
N THR A 154 -10.49 24.08 1.65
CA THR A 154 -9.07 24.07 2.01
C THR A 154 -8.19 23.49 0.88
N TRP A 155 -7.02 24.05 0.69
CA TRP A 155 -6.04 23.55 -0.26
C TRP A 155 -5.67 22.08 -0.02
N ARG A 156 -5.77 21.61 1.24
CA ARG A 156 -5.49 20.21 1.60
C ARG A 156 -6.46 19.23 0.97
N LEU A 157 -7.75 19.59 0.88
CA LEU A 157 -8.75 18.75 0.17
C LEU A 157 -8.46 18.70 -1.31
N HIS A 158 -8.14 19.85 -1.94
CA HIS A 158 -7.76 19.87 -3.35
C HIS A 158 -6.51 19.01 -3.60
N ARG A 159 -5.49 19.06 -2.72
CA ARG A 159 -4.32 18.17 -2.82
C ARG A 159 -4.70 16.69 -2.69
N LEU A 160 -5.60 16.34 -1.77
CA LEU A 160 -6.08 14.95 -1.61
C LEU A 160 -6.90 14.50 -2.83
N ASN A 161 -7.77 15.35 -3.36
CA ASN A 161 -8.51 15.06 -4.60
C ASN A 161 -7.56 14.85 -5.77
N ALA A 162 -6.55 15.70 -5.92
CA ALA A 162 -5.51 15.53 -6.95
C ALA A 162 -4.82 14.16 -6.84
N ALA A 163 -4.52 13.70 -5.62
CA ALA A 163 -3.91 12.39 -5.42
C ALA A 163 -4.88 11.24 -5.76
N ILE A 164 -6.17 11.38 -5.49
CA ILE A 164 -7.22 10.42 -5.87
C ILE A 164 -7.35 10.35 -7.39
N ASP A 165 -7.45 11.49 -8.07
CA ASP A 165 -7.54 11.58 -9.52
C ASP A 165 -6.30 10.96 -10.20
N ALA A 166 -5.11 11.26 -9.67
CA ALA A 166 -3.86 10.70 -10.16
C ALA A 166 -3.81 9.15 -10.03
N GLN A 167 -4.32 8.59 -8.93
CA GLN A 167 -4.44 7.14 -8.75
C GLN A 167 -5.45 6.49 -9.70
N ALA A 168 -6.46 7.27 -10.13
CA ALA A 168 -7.44 6.84 -11.12
C ALA A 168 -6.97 7.08 -12.58
N ASP A 169 -5.68 7.42 -12.80
CA ASP A 169 -5.10 7.83 -14.08
C ASP A 169 -5.76 9.07 -14.73
N ASP A 170 -6.58 9.82 -13.96
CA ASP A 170 -7.10 11.12 -14.38
C ASP A 170 -6.11 12.25 -14.09
N HIS A 171 -4.99 12.23 -14.80
CA HIS A 171 -3.94 13.25 -14.67
C HIS A 171 -4.44 14.67 -14.98
N LYS A 172 -5.50 14.83 -15.79
CA LYS A 172 -6.07 16.15 -16.09
C LYS A 172 -6.89 16.68 -14.92
N GLY A 173 -7.70 15.83 -14.30
CA GLY A 173 -8.39 16.15 -13.05
C GLY A 173 -7.42 16.53 -11.95
N ALA A 174 -6.38 15.72 -11.74
CA ALA A 174 -5.33 15.99 -10.76
C ALA A 174 -4.65 17.35 -10.98
N ILE A 175 -4.33 17.72 -12.22
CA ILE A 175 -3.75 19.04 -12.56
C ILE A 175 -4.70 20.19 -12.13
N LEU A 176 -6.00 20.06 -12.41
CA LEU A 176 -6.96 21.09 -12.01
C LEU A 176 -7.04 21.25 -10.49
N GLU A 177 -7.06 20.17 -9.78
CA GLU A 177 -7.09 20.13 -8.31
C GLU A 177 -5.80 20.73 -7.71
N TYR A 178 -4.60 20.37 -8.23
CA TYR A 178 -3.35 21.01 -7.81
C TYR A 178 -3.34 22.51 -8.09
N GLN A 179 -3.86 22.97 -9.24
CA GLN A 179 -3.95 24.40 -9.55
C GLN A 179 -4.88 25.15 -8.60
N LEU A 180 -6.00 24.52 -8.17
CA LEU A 180 -6.88 25.08 -7.15
C LEU A 180 -6.17 25.17 -5.80
N ALA A 181 -5.48 24.10 -5.39
CA ALA A 181 -4.69 24.08 -4.17
C ALA A 181 -3.62 25.20 -4.15
N ILE A 182 -2.89 25.37 -5.25
CA ILE A 182 -1.86 26.41 -5.40
C ILE A 182 -2.46 27.84 -5.29
N LYS A 183 -3.65 28.07 -5.83
CA LYS A 183 -4.32 29.38 -5.68
C LYS A 183 -4.60 29.72 -4.20
N LEU A 184 -4.92 28.70 -3.40
CA LEU A 184 -5.21 28.86 -1.98
C LEU A 184 -3.95 28.91 -1.11
N ALA A 185 -2.92 28.16 -1.49
CA ALA A 185 -1.68 28.03 -0.75
C ALA A 185 -0.44 28.10 -1.67
N PRO A 186 -0.10 29.28 -2.23
CA PRO A 186 0.96 29.39 -3.24
C PRO A 186 2.38 29.22 -2.70
N LYS A 187 2.56 29.04 -1.39
CA LYS A 187 3.88 28.84 -0.76
C LYS A 187 4.17 27.38 -0.39
N GLU A 188 3.28 26.46 -0.71
CA GLU A 188 3.45 25.04 -0.42
C GLU A 188 4.17 24.37 -1.60
N ALA A 189 5.45 24.09 -1.43
CA ALA A 189 6.32 23.52 -2.48
C ALA A 189 5.83 22.15 -2.98
N GLU A 190 5.22 21.34 -2.11
CA GLU A 190 4.67 20.03 -2.44
C GLU A 190 3.57 20.08 -3.52
N LEU A 191 2.83 21.19 -3.60
CA LEU A 191 1.77 21.35 -4.61
C LEU A 191 2.34 21.51 -6.01
N TYR A 192 3.44 22.25 -6.12
CA TYR A 192 4.15 22.42 -7.39
C TYR A 192 4.89 21.15 -7.80
N GLU A 193 5.38 20.39 -6.82
CA GLU A 193 5.96 19.05 -7.07
C GLU A 193 4.91 18.12 -7.67
N GLY A 194 3.75 17.98 -7.02
CA GLY A 194 2.66 17.15 -7.51
C GLY A 194 2.20 17.59 -8.90
N LEU A 195 1.95 18.90 -9.09
CA LEU A 195 1.58 19.46 -10.39
C LEU A 195 2.60 19.14 -11.49
N GLY A 196 3.89 19.26 -11.18
CA GLY A 196 4.96 18.96 -12.12
C GLY A 196 4.99 17.47 -12.53
N TRP A 197 4.76 16.57 -11.59
CA TRP A 197 4.67 15.14 -11.88
C TRP A 197 3.47 14.79 -12.76
N GLU A 198 2.30 15.40 -12.54
CA GLU A 198 1.12 15.17 -13.36
C GLU A 198 1.33 15.67 -14.80
N TYR A 199 1.99 16.84 -14.99
CA TYR A 199 2.38 17.29 -16.31
C TYR A 199 3.37 16.34 -16.99
N ARG A 200 4.32 15.75 -16.26
CA ARG A 200 5.24 14.75 -16.81
C ARG A 200 4.51 13.49 -17.26
N LYS A 201 3.53 13.02 -16.51
CA LYS A 201 2.69 11.86 -16.88
C LYS A 201 1.97 12.08 -18.21
N LEU A 202 1.55 13.32 -18.49
CA LEU A 202 0.95 13.70 -19.77
C LEU A 202 1.98 14.05 -20.87
N GLY A 203 3.28 13.89 -20.63
CA GLY A 203 4.34 14.26 -21.59
C GLY A 203 4.51 15.76 -21.79
N GLN A 204 3.98 16.59 -20.91
CA GLN A 204 4.01 18.06 -20.98
C GLN A 204 5.23 18.61 -20.24
N ALA A 205 6.42 18.31 -20.77
CA ALA A 205 7.70 18.61 -20.10
C ALA A 205 7.93 20.11 -19.81
N ASP A 206 7.48 21.01 -20.68
CA ASP A 206 7.60 22.45 -20.46
C ASP A 206 6.76 22.94 -19.27
N GLN A 207 5.54 22.41 -19.12
CA GLN A 207 4.70 22.76 -17.99
C GLN A 207 5.24 22.17 -16.70
N ALA A 208 5.76 20.94 -16.76
CA ALA A 208 6.44 20.32 -15.63
C ALA A 208 7.65 21.15 -15.17
N ALA A 209 8.50 21.59 -16.11
CA ALA A 209 9.65 22.44 -15.78
C ALA A 209 9.24 23.77 -15.12
N LYS A 210 8.12 24.38 -15.56
CA LYS A 210 7.58 25.59 -14.90
C LYS A 210 7.14 25.31 -13.46
N ALA A 211 6.42 24.21 -13.24
CA ALA A 211 5.97 23.84 -11.90
C ALA A 211 7.17 23.55 -10.98
N PHE A 212 8.13 22.74 -11.44
CA PHE A 212 9.34 22.44 -10.65
C PHE A 212 10.24 23.68 -10.44
N THR A 213 10.18 24.68 -11.32
CA THR A 213 10.85 25.96 -11.09
C THR A 213 10.27 26.67 -9.87
N GLU A 214 8.95 26.69 -9.73
CA GLU A 214 8.31 27.28 -8.54
C GLU A 214 8.61 26.45 -7.28
N GLN A 215 8.60 25.10 -7.39
CA GLN A 215 9.04 24.22 -6.30
C GLN A 215 10.46 24.59 -5.82
N LEU A 216 11.41 24.71 -6.73
CA LEU A 216 12.81 25.01 -6.39
C LEU A 216 12.98 26.43 -5.81
N LYS A 217 12.19 27.42 -6.26
CA LYS A 217 12.19 28.78 -5.65
C LYS A 217 11.75 28.73 -4.19
N LEU A 218 10.79 27.87 -3.84
CA LEU A 218 10.29 27.71 -2.47
C LEU A 218 11.22 26.88 -1.60
N THR A 219 11.99 25.96 -2.21
CA THR A 219 12.93 25.07 -1.52
C THR A 219 14.34 25.17 -2.14
N PRO A 220 15.03 26.32 -2.04
CA PRO A 220 16.36 26.49 -2.60
C PRO A 220 17.34 25.48 -2.02
N GLY A 221 18.14 24.84 -2.88
CA GLY A 221 19.12 23.84 -2.45
C GLY A 221 18.54 22.44 -2.19
N ASN A 222 17.25 22.22 -2.37
CA ASN A 222 16.66 20.88 -2.23
C ASN A 222 17.06 19.99 -3.43
N PRO A 223 17.79 18.87 -3.22
CA PRO A 223 18.26 18.01 -4.32
C PRO A 223 17.13 17.38 -5.13
N ILE A 224 15.99 17.09 -4.51
CA ILE A 224 14.82 16.53 -5.19
C ILE A 224 14.23 17.57 -6.15
N ALA A 225 14.06 18.81 -5.69
CA ALA A 225 13.56 19.90 -6.52
C ALA A 225 14.52 20.23 -7.69
N MET A 226 15.83 20.20 -7.44
CA MET A 226 16.86 20.36 -8.48
C MET A 226 16.78 19.21 -9.52
N TYR A 227 16.65 17.97 -9.07
CA TYR A 227 16.49 16.81 -9.94
C TYR A 227 15.20 16.89 -10.75
N ASN A 228 14.07 17.21 -10.13
CA ASN A 228 12.78 17.34 -10.80
C ASN A 228 12.83 18.38 -11.91
N LEU A 229 13.38 19.56 -11.59
CA LEU A 229 13.54 20.64 -12.59
C LEU A 229 14.52 20.25 -13.69
N GLY A 230 15.72 19.78 -13.33
CA GLY A 230 16.76 19.41 -14.29
C GLY A 230 16.31 18.30 -15.24
N SER A 231 15.63 17.27 -14.72
CA SER A 231 15.10 16.19 -15.55
C SER A 231 13.99 16.69 -16.50
N ALA A 232 13.08 17.54 -16.04
CA ALA A 232 12.04 18.14 -16.88
C ALA A 232 12.60 19.08 -17.96
N GLN A 233 13.64 19.84 -17.62
CA GLN A 233 14.35 20.66 -18.59
C GLN A 233 15.02 19.83 -19.69
N VAL A 234 15.66 18.71 -19.34
CA VAL A 234 16.21 17.80 -20.35
C VAL A 234 15.10 17.20 -21.22
N ASP A 235 13.97 16.84 -20.64
CA ASP A 235 12.85 16.27 -21.40
C ASP A 235 12.15 17.32 -22.29
N SER A 236 12.29 18.62 -21.99
CA SER A 236 11.77 19.73 -22.80
C SER A 236 12.79 20.34 -23.76
N GLY A 237 14.00 19.76 -23.89
CA GLY A 237 15.04 20.26 -24.79
C GLY A 237 15.78 21.48 -24.26
N GLN A 238 15.80 21.69 -22.95
CA GLN A 238 16.49 22.80 -22.26
C GLN A 238 17.74 22.29 -21.50
N GLU A 239 18.53 21.40 -22.16
CA GLU A 239 19.61 20.65 -21.54
C GLU A 239 20.67 21.56 -20.91
N ARG A 240 20.99 22.67 -21.56
CA ARG A 240 21.98 23.64 -21.05
C ARG A 240 21.56 24.24 -19.70
N ALA A 241 20.27 24.48 -19.50
CA ALA A 241 19.77 25.00 -18.25
C ALA A 241 19.76 23.93 -17.15
N ALA A 242 19.61 22.66 -17.53
CA ALA A 242 19.58 21.53 -16.61
C ALA A 242 20.97 21.20 -16.03
N LEU A 243 22.06 21.45 -16.75
CA LEU A 243 23.41 21.05 -16.38
C LEU A 243 23.79 21.42 -14.95
N PRO A 244 23.74 22.70 -14.52
CA PRO A 244 24.19 23.08 -13.18
C PRO A 244 23.37 22.42 -12.06
N LEU A 245 22.08 22.17 -12.29
CA LEU A 245 21.22 21.49 -11.33
C LEU A 245 21.60 20.01 -11.20
N LEU A 246 21.77 19.32 -12.33
CA LEU A 246 22.08 17.89 -12.34
C LEU A 246 23.50 17.61 -11.86
N GLU A 247 24.48 18.46 -12.21
CA GLU A 247 25.84 18.39 -11.68
C GLU A 247 25.88 18.53 -10.16
N GLU A 248 25.05 19.41 -9.60
CA GLU A 248 24.98 19.58 -8.15
C GLU A 248 24.32 18.36 -7.48
N VAL A 249 23.23 17.84 -8.05
CA VAL A 249 22.56 16.64 -7.52
C VAL A 249 23.51 15.44 -7.47
N VAL A 250 24.30 15.18 -8.54
CA VAL A 250 25.22 14.04 -8.56
C VAL A 250 26.42 14.21 -7.64
N LYS A 251 26.75 15.45 -7.21
CA LYS A 251 27.77 15.66 -6.17
C LYS A 251 27.23 15.36 -4.77
N ILE A 252 25.96 15.65 -4.52
CA ILE A 252 25.31 15.39 -3.23
C ILE A 252 25.18 13.88 -2.99
N TYR A 253 24.80 13.10 -4.03
CA TYR A 253 24.62 11.67 -3.91
C TYR A 253 25.86 10.90 -4.34
N THR A 254 26.44 10.13 -3.43
CA THR A 254 27.63 9.30 -3.68
C THR A 254 27.32 8.04 -4.50
N HIS A 255 26.08 7.59 -4.51
CA HIS A 255 25.59 6.45 -5.27
C HIS A 255 24.86 6.93 -6.54
N PRO A 256 24.81 6.12 -7.62
CA PRO A 256 24.11 6.46 -8.84
C PRO A 256 22.61 6.70 -8.60
N THR A 257 22.10 7.71 -9.31
CA THR A 257 20.68 8.12 -9.25
C THR A 257 20.15 8.40 -10.66
N GLY A 258 18.86 8.65 -10.79
CA GLY A 258 18.28 9.12 -12.06
C GLY A 258 18.92 10.40 -12.61
N ALA A 259 19.53 11.21 -11.75
CA ALA A 259 20.26 12.41 -12.17
C ALA A 259 21.46 12.09 -13.04
N ASP A 260 22.15 10.97 -12.84
CA ASP A 260 23.28 10.54 -13.70
C ASP A 260 22.83 10.31 -15.15
N TYR A 261 21.66 9.72 -15.35
CA TYR A 261 21.07 9.53 -16.67
C TYR A 261 20.77 10.87 -17.37
N TYR A 262 20.09 11.79 -16.65
CA TYR A 262 19.72 13.08 -17.22
C TYR A 262 20.95 13.99 -17.42
N LEU A 263 21.93 13.94 -16.51
CA LEU A 263 23.21 14.60 -16.69
C LEU A 263 23.94 14.11 -17.95
N GLY A 264 23.98 12.78 -18.16
CA GLY A 264 24.55 12.21 -19.37
C GLY A 264 23.88 12.71 -20.65
N ARG A 265 22.54 12.83 -20.65
CA ARG A 265 21.77 13.39 -21.79
C ARG A 265 22.14 14.86 -22.04
N ALA A 266 22.16 15.66 -20.98
CA ALA A 266 22.48 17.08 -21.07
C ALA A 266 23.93 17.31 -21.56
N LEU A 267 24.90 16.54 -21.05
CA LEU A 267 26.29 16.59 -21.49
C LEU A 267 26.45 16.16 -22.96
N ALA A 268 25.76 15.10 -23.37
CA ALA A 268 25.80 14.63 -24.76
C ALA A 268 25.25 15.68 -25.75
N SER A 269 24.16 16.34 -25.38
CA SER A 269 23.57 17.45 -26.17
C SER A 269 24.52 18.65 -26.35
N GLU A 270 25.31 18.97 -25.31
CA GLU A 270 26.32 20.02 -25.34
C GLU A 270 27.67 19.57 -26.00
N GLY A 271 27.69 18.35 -26.58
CA GLY A 271 28.88 17.81 -27.25
C GLY A 271 29.95 17.24 -26.32
N LYS A 272 29.73 17.21 -25.02
CA LYS A 272 30.67 16.69 -24.01
C LYS A 272 30.57 15.17 -23.90
N GLN A 273 30.93 14.45 -24.97
CA GLN A 273 30.65 13.02 -25.10
C GLN A 273 31.41 12.15 -24.09
N GLU A 274 32.67 12.48 -23.75
CA GLU A 274 33.45 11.73 -22.75
C GLU A 274 32.82 11.84 -21.35
N GLU A 275 32.39 13.03 -20.97
CA GLU A 275 31.70 13.26 -19.67
C GLU A 275 30.33 12.57 -19.66
N ALA A 276 29.60 12.61 -20.78
CA ALA A 276 28.34 11.91 -20.95
C ALA A 276 28.49 10.39 -20.77
N VAL A 277 29.54 9.81 -21.33
CA VAL A 277 29.86 8.38 -21.16
C VAL A 277 30.03 8.04 -19.68
N GLN A 278 30.77 8.84 -18.90
CA GLN A 278 30.93 8.63 -17.44
C GLN A 278 29.60 8.66 -16.70
N ALA A 279 28.76 9.66 -16.98
CA ALA A 279 27.45 9.78 -16.37
C ALA A 279 26.53 8.60 -16.74
N PHE A 280 26.46 8.22 -18.01
CA PHE A 280 25.68 7.04 -18.44
C PHE A 280 26.22 5.74 -17.85
N GLN A 281 27.53 5.55 -17.73
CA GLN A 281 28.11 4.38 -17.07
C GLN A 281 27.62 4.24 -15.64
N ARG A 282 27.59 5.34 -14.86
CA ARG A 282 27.02 5.35 -13.51
C ARG A 282 25.53 4.96 -13.56
N ALA A 283 24.76 5.53 -14.48
CA ALA A 283 23.34 5.23 -14.63
C ALA A 283 23.03 3.79 -15.03
N THR A 284 23.97 3.04 -15.66
CA THR A 284 23.78 1.63 -16.01
C THR A 284 23.71 0.69 -14.81
N THR A 285 24.07 1.15 -13.62
CA THR A 285 23.95 0.39 -12.36
C THR A 285 22.58 0.56 -11.69
N LEU A 286 21.72 1.42 -12.22
CA LEU A 286 20.32 1.53 -11.81
C LEU A 286 19.52 0.32 -12.28
N ASP A 287 18.29 0.22 -11.80
CA ASP A 287 17.39 -0.87 -12.16
C ASP A 287 16.34 -0.48 -13.20
N GLY A 288 15.70 -1.47 -13.78
CA GLY A 288 14.52 -1.34 -14.60
C GLY A 288 14.71 -0.52 -15.89
N GLU A 289 13.76 0.36 -16.16
CA GLU A 289 13.74 1.14 -17.41
C GLU A 289 14.89 2.15 -17.48
N MET A 290 15.26 2.75 -16.34
CA MET A 290 16.36 3.73 -16.32
C MET A 290 17.68 3.08 -16.72
N GLN A 291 17.96 1.87 -16.25
CA GLN A 291 19.12 1.09 -16.67
C GLN A 291 19.13 0.84 -18.19
N ARG A 292 17.99 0.39 -18.74
CA ARG A 292 17.87 0.14 -20.18
C ARG A 292 18.11 1.40 -20.99
N ARG A 293 17.52 2.51 -20.59
CA ARG A 293 17.71 3.82 -21.24
C ARG A 293 19.17 4.26 -21.16
N ALA A 294 19.83 4.05 -20.03
CA ALA A 294 21.26 4.38 -19.86
C ALA A 294 22.15 3.56 -20.81
N TRP A 295 21.96 2.24 -20.94
CA TRP A 295 22.71 1.42 -21.89
C TRP A 295 22.50 1.84 -23.35
N TYR A 296 21.27 2.21 -23.72
CA TYR A 296 20.99 2.75 -25.04
C TYR A 296 21.78 4.04 -25.31
N GLN A 297 21.69 5.02 -24.42
CA GLN A 297 22.39 6.30 -24.55
C GLN A 297 23.90 6.13 -24.52
N LEU A 298 24.41 5.24 -23.68
CA LEU A 298 25.84 4.89 -23.64
C LEU A 298 26.32 4.34 -24.97
N SER A 299 25.53 3.50 -25.64
CA SER A 299 25.85 2.99 -26.96
C SER A 299 25.95 4.11 -28.01
N GLN A 300 25.07 5.11 -27.94
CA GLN A 300 25.09 6.27 -28.83
C GLN A 300 26.30 7.17 -28.57
N ALA A 301 26.59 7.45 -27.28
CA ALA A 301 27.75 8.26 -26.91
C ALA A 301 29.07 7.62 -27.36
N TYR A 302 29.23 6.31 -27.21
CA TYR A 302 30.39 5.59 -27.74
C TYR A 302 30.51 5.64 -29.28
N ARG A 303 29.37 5.61 -30.02
CA ARG A 303 29.39 5.78 -31.48
C ARG A 303 29.87 7.16 -31.86
N GLN A 304 29.44 8.20 -31.18
CA GLN A 304 29.90 9.59 -31.44
C GLN A 304 31.41 9.74 -31.20
N LEU A 305 31.97 8.99 -30.24
CA LEU A 305 33.38 8.97 -29.95
C LEU A 305 34.19 8.03 -30.86
N GLY A 306 33.56 7.33 -31.82
CA GLY A 306 34.22 6.34 -32.68
C GLY A 306 34.60 5.04 -31.98
N LYS A 307 34.18 4.82 -30.73
CA LYS A 307 34.47 3.62 -29.93
C LYS A 307 33.52 2.49 -30.31
N THR A 308 33.78 1.88 -31.47
CA THR A 308 32.83 0.93 -32.09
C THR A 308 32.67 -0.37 -31.33
N THR A 309 33.69 -0.86 -30.65
CA THR A 309 33.66 -2.09 -29.86
C THR A 309 32.78 -1.90 -28.62
N GLU A 310 33.00 -0.81 -27.89
CA GLU A 310 32.25 -0.43 -26.69
C GLU A 310 30.79 -0.11 -27.03
N ALA A 311 30.56 0.57 -28.17
CA ALA A 311 29.22 0.85 -28.66
C ALA A 311 28.42 -0.43 -28.96
N ARG A 312 29.03 -1.44 -29.54
CA ARG A 312 28.42 -2.75 -29.79
C ARG A 312 28.10 -3.47 -28.49
N ALA A 313 29.05 -3.51 -27.57
CA ALA A 313 28.83 -4.14 -26.26
C ALA A 313 27.68 -3.48 -25.48
N ALA A 314 27.63 -2.15 -25.44
CA ALA A 314 26.55 -1.42 -24.81
C ALA A 314 25.17 -1.68 -25.48
N ALA A 315 25.12 -1.72 -26.81
CA ALA A 315 23.92 -2.05 -27.57
C ALA A 315 23.44 -3.49 -27.31
N GLN A 316 24.36 -4.46 -27.25
CA GLN A 316 24.01 -5.84 -26.89
C GLN A 316 23.41 -5.94 -25.49
N LYS A 317 23.97 -5.20 -24.52
CA LYS A 317 23.45 -5.17 -23.18
C LYS A 317 22.04 -4.57 -23.11
N TYR A 318 21.80 -3.49 -23.84
CA TYR A 318 20.47 -2.91 -24.01
C TYR A 318 19.46 -3.93 -24.55
N GLU A 319 19.80 -4.64 -25.65
CA GLU A 319 18.90 -5.64 -26.25
C GLU A 319 18.62 -6.82 -25.31
N GLN A 320 19.61 -7.30 -24.55
CA GLN A 320 19.41 -8.33 -23.54
C GLN A 320 18.42 -7.89 -22.46
N LEU A 321 18.58 -6.67 -21.92
CA LEU A 321 17.70 -6.12 -20.89
C LEU A 321 16.28 -5.85 -21.44
N LYS A 322 16.18 -5.42 -22.70
CA LYS A 322 14.90 -5.24 -23.38
C LYS A 322 14.17 -6.56 -23.52
N GLN A 323 14.82 -7.60 -24.05
CA GLN A 323 14.23 -8.93 -24.17
C GLN A 323 13.78 -9.51 -22.82
N ALA A 324 14.59 -9.34 -21.77
CA ALA A 324 14.24 -9.79 -20.43
C ALA A 324 12.99 -9.08 -19.90
N ALA A 325 12.86 -7.78 -20.15
CA ALA A 325 11.67 -7.02 -19.77
C ALA A 325 10.42 -7.42 -20.56
N ASP A 326 10.55 -7.65 -21.87
CA ASP A 326 9.46 -8.08 -22.73
C ASP A 326 8.93 -9.47 -22.29
N VAL A 327 9.84 -10.40 -21.94
CA VAL A 327 9.47 -11.72 -21.39
C VAL A 327 8.76 -11.59 -20.02
N ALA A 328 9.26 -10.73 -19.14
CA ALA A 328 8.64 -10.51 -17.83
C ALA A 328 7.21 -9.94 -17.98
N SER A 329 7.04 -8.92 -18.84
CA SER A 329 5.73 -8.33 -19.12
C SER A 329 4.75 -9.32 -19.76
N ALA A 330 5.23 -10.15 -20.70
CA ALA A 330 4.39 -11.19 -21.31
C ALA A 330 3.92 -12.22 -20.27
N LYS A 331 4.80 -12.59 -19.33
CA LYS A 331 4.46 -13.49 -18.24
C LYS A 331 3.41 -12.88 -17.30
N GLU A 332 3.57 -11.62 -16.89
CA GLU A 332 2.59 -10.90 -16.06
C GLU A 332 1.19 -10.90 -16.71
N VAL A 333 1.12 -10.60 -18.02
CA VAL A 333 -0.13 -10.62 -18.77
C VAL A 333 -0.74 -12.03 -18.81
N GLU A 334 0.09 -13.07 -18.97
CA GLU A 334 -0.38 -14.47 -18.95
C GLU A 334 -0.90 -14.86 -17.56
N ASP A 335 -0.18 -14.51 -16.51
CA ASP A 335 -0.57 -14.80 -15.13
C ASP A 335 -1.88 -14.07 -14.77
N TRP A 336 -2.03 -12.81 -15.19
CA TRP A 336 -3.27 -12.05 -15.05
C TRP A 336 -4.45 -12.70 -15.79
N ARG A 337 -4.24 -13.19 -17.02
CA ARG A 337 -5.27 -13.93 -17.77
C ARG A 337 -5.68 -15.22 -17.09
N LYS A 338 -4.73 -15.98 -16.53
CA LYS A 338 -5.02 -17.19 -15.78
C LYS A 338 -5.84 -16.90 -14.53
N LEU A 339 -5.48 -15.85 -13.80
CA LEU A 339 -6.19 -15.39 -12.60
C LEU A 339 -7.65 -15.03 -12.93
N ASN A 340 -7.87 -14.24 -13.98
CA ASN A 340 -9.20 -13.85 -14.40
C ASN A 340 -10.03 -15.04 -14.91
N ALA A 341 -9.42 -15.97 -15.62
CA ALA A 341 -10.12 -17.20 -16.07
C ALA A 341 -10.53 -18.07 -14.88
N ALA A 342 -9.68 -18.21 -13.87
CA ALA A 342 -9.99 -18.93 -12.65
C ALA A 342 -11.14 -18.27 -11.87
N SER A 343 -11.13 -16.94 -11.74
CA SER A 343 -12.19 -16.18 -11.11
C SER A 343 -13.53 -16.30 -11.84
N ALA A 344 -13.53 -16.25 -13.17
CA ALA A 344 -14.73 -16.46 -13.99
C ALA A 344 -15.29 -17.89 -13.88
N ALA A 345 -14.41 -18.90 -13.80
CA ALA A 345 -14.82 -20.29 -13.58
C ALA A 345 -15.43 -20.51 -12.19
N ALA A 346 -14.88 -19.87 -11.16
CA ALA A 346 -15.41 -19.91 -9.80
C ALA A 346 -16.82 -19.29 -9.72
N LEU A 347 -17.03 -18.14 -10.37
CA LEU A 347 -18.35 -17.47 -10.45
C LEU A 347 -19.40 -18.35 -11.16
N ASN A 348 -19.03 -19.01 -12.25
CA ASN A 348 -19.94 -19.91 -12.97
C ASN A 348 -20.32 -21.16 -12.16
N ASN A 349 -19.43 -21.68 -11.33
CA ASN A 349 -19.68 -22.83 -10.47
C ASN A 349 -20.55 -22.46 -9.24
N SER A 350 -20.44 -21.25 -8.72
CA SER A 350 -21.27 -20.76 -7.60
C SER A 350 -22.71 -20.43 -7.99
N GLY A 351 -22.97 -20.18 -9.27
CA GLY A 351 -24.32 -19.94 -9.80
C GLY A 351 -25.14 -21.19 -10.11
N GLN A 352 -24.57 -22.42 -9.92
CA GLN A 352 -25.24 -23.69 -10.19
C GLN A 352 -25.58 -24.49 -8.91
N GLN A 353 -25.35 -23.94 -7.71
CA GLN A 353 -25.80 -24.46 -6.44
C GLN A 353 -26.89 -23.55 -5.84
#